data_d5a8c492ef8793ba3467326054d3efb2
#
_entry.id   d5a8c492ef8793ba3467326054d3efb2
#
_cell.length_a   1.000
_cell.length_b   1.000
_cell.length_c   1.000
_cell.angle_alpha   90.00
_cell.angle_beta   90.00
_cell.angle_gamma   90.00
#
_symmetry.space_group_name_H-M   'P 1'
#
loop_
_entity.id
_entity.type
_entity.pdbx_description
1 polymer ?
#
loop_
_entity_poly.entity_id
_entity_poly.type
_entity_poly.pdbx_seq_one_letter_code
_entity_poly.pdbx_strand_id
1 'polypeptide(L)'
;MTVTLEARAKINLGLRILGKRADGFHDIRSIFQEITLSDIIEISIEPGNGEISLSCSSNDIPSDSSNLAWRAADAFLKATGEPINTKINLEKNIPSRGGLGGGSSDAAVVLKGLRQLTGRNDIDLLKIAGELGSDVPFFIQGGAALIEGRGELISCIPVIPFHAVLLHPRQGISTPWAYRAWDENIF
;
A
#
# COMPACT_ATOMS: atom_id res chain seq x y z
N MET A 1 1.06 13.43 -19.97
CA MET A 1 2.35 13.14 -19.30
C MET A 1 2.28 11.75 -18.70
N THR A 2 3.43 11.01 -18.65
CA THR A 2 3.44 9.62 -18.18
C THR A 2 4.65 9.38 -17.28
N VAL A 3 4.50 8.54 -16.25
CA VAL A 3 5.58 8.05 -15.40
C VAL A 3 5.39 6.56 -15.15
N THR A 4 6.50 5.82 -15.06
CA THR A 4 6.52 4.40 -14.67
C THR A 4 7.32 4.25 -13.39
N LEU A 5 6.75 3.60 -12.38
CA LEU A 5 7.31 3.48 -11.04
C LEU A 5 7.20 2.03 -10.54
N GLU A 6 8.12 1.65 -9.64
CA GLU A 6 8.07 0.39 -8.90
C GLU A 6 7.28 0.55 -7.61
N ALA A 7 6.32 -0.35 -7.37
CA ALA A 7 5.60 -0.50 -6.11
C ALA A 7 6.15 -1.71 -5.36
N ARG A 8 7.09 -1.50 -4.46
CA ARG A 8 7.81 -2.57 -3.76
C ARG A 8 6.94 -3.24 -2.72
N ALA A 9 7.11 -4.56 -2.55
CA ALA A 9 6.54 -5.30 -1.45
C ALA A 9 7.23 -4.98 -0.13
N LYS A 10 6.60 -5.32 0.98
CA LYS A 10 7.22 -5.33 2.31
C LYS A 10 7.15 -6.72 2.92
N ILE A 11 8.03 -6.96 3.89
CA ILE A 11 7.90 -8.06 4.83
C ILE A 11 7.92 -7.55 6.26
N ASN A 12 7.41 -8.37 7.17
CA ASN A 12 7.55 -8.16 8.59
C ASN A 12 8.77 -8.97 9.06
N LEU A 13 9.86 -8.31 9.42
CA LEU A 13 11.04 -8.97 10.02
C LEU A 13 10.75 -9.50 11.42
N GLY A 14 9.72 -8.97 12.06
CA GLY A 14 9.16 -9.44 13.31
C GLY A 14 7.80 -8.81 13.52
N LEU A 15 6.86 -9.57 14.07
CA LEU A 15 5.53 -9.09 14.44
C LEU A 15 5.20 -9.59 15.84
N ARG A 16 4.85 -8.68 16.72
CA ARG A 16 4.38 -8.99 18.08
C ARG A 16 3.03 -8.34 18.29
N ILE A 17 2.05 -9.13 18.68
CA ILE A 17 0.76 -8.64 19.16
C ILE A 17 0.92 -8.36 20.65
N LEU A 18 0.64 -7.12 21.06
CA LEU A 18 0.83 -6.66 22.44
C LEU A 18 -0.47 -6.81 23.25
N GLY A 19 -1.62 -6.79 22.58
CA GLY A 19 -2.91 -6.94 23.22
C GLY A 19 -4.06 -6.48 22.35
N LYS A 20 -5.28 -6.83 22.75
CA LYS A 20 -6.53 -6.39 22.12
C LYS A 20 -6.97 -5.05 22.72
N ARG A 21 -7.34 -4.12 21.84
CA ARG A 21 -7.81 -2.78 22.18
C ARG A 21 -9.32 -2.75 22.38
N ALA A 22 -9.80 -1.72 23.05
CA ALA A 22 -11.23 -1.50 23.26
C ALA A 22 -12.00 -1.20 21.94
N ASP A 23 -11.29 -0.72 20.90
CA ASP A 23 -11.85 -0.46 19.57
C ASP A 23 -11.93 -1.71 18.68
N GLY A 24 -11.58 -2.89 19.22
CA GLY A 24 -11.62 -4.17 18.52
C GLY A 24 -10.38 -4.49 17.68
N PHE A 25 -9.46 -3.56 17.53
CA PHE A 25 -8.16 -3.78 16.91
C PHE A 25 -7.15 -4.34 17.92
N HIS A 26 -5.93 -4.62 17.45
CA HIS A 26 -4.82 -5.08 18.28
C HIS A 26 -3.70 -4.05 18.28
N ASP A 27 -3.09 -3.83 19.44
CA ASP A 27 -1.81 -3.15 19.51
C ASP A 27 -0.73 -4.11 19.04
N ILE A 28 0.06 -3.66 18.08
CA ILE A 28 1.16 -4.45 17.52
C ILE A 28 2.49 -3.70 17.66
N ARG A 29 3.56 -4.45 17.59
CA ARG A 29 4.91 -3.94 17.34
C ARG A 29 5.54 -4.79 16.25
N SER A 30 5.96 -4.17 15.15
CA SER A 30 6.51 -4.87 14.00
C SER A 30 7.64 -4.07 13.36
N ILE A 31 8.54 -4.75 12.68
CA ILE A 31 9.50 -4.12 11.78
C ILE A 31 9.07 -4.42 10.36
N PHE A 32 8.67 -3.38 9.63
CA PHE A 32 8.44 -3.46 8.19
C PHE A 32 9.72 -3.13 7.45
N GLN A 33 9.99 -3.87 6.39
CA GLN A 33 11.06 -3.54 5.44
C GLN A 33 10.63 -3.83 4.03
N GLU A 34 10.86 -2.88 3.13
CA GLU A 34 10.70 -3.09 1.70
C GLU A 34 11.69 -4.14 1.19
N ILE A 35 11.26 -4.88 0.18
CA ILE A 35 12.06 -5.86 -0.55
C ILE A 35 12.04 -5.53 -2.04
N THR A 36 12.90 -6.18 -2.82
CA THR A 36 13.06 -5.91 -4.27
C THR A 36 11.92 -6.46 -5.14
N LEU A 37 11.08 -7.37 -4.62
CA LEU A 37 9.87 -7.80 -5.32
C LEU A 37 8.93 -6.60 -5.46
N SER A 38 8.51 -6.27 -6.68
CA SER A 38 7.68 -5.10 -6.96
C SER A 38 6.68 -5.32 -8.07
N ASP A 39 5.55 -4.63 -7.97
CA ASP A 39 4.65 -4.39 -9.07
C ASP A 39 5.16 -3.20 -9.90
N ILE A 40 4.77 -3.11 -11.16
CA ILE A 40 5.10 -1.97 -12.02
C ILE A 40 3.82 -1.19 -12.28
N ILE A 41 3.90 0.12 -12.10
CA ILE A 41 2.75 1.01 -12.26
C ILE A 41 3.11 2.10 -13.27
N GLU A 42 2.37 2.12 -14.36
CA GLU A 42 2.39 3.22 -15.31
C GLU A 42 1.20 4.15 -15.05
N ILE A 43 1.46 5.43 -14.87
CA ILE A 43 0.46 6.47 -14.63
C ILE A 43 0.56 7.50 -15.72
N SER A 44 -0.54 7.74 -16.42
CA SER A 44 -0.65 8.79 -17.43
C SER A 44 -1.72 9.79 -17.04
N ILE A 45 -1.44 11.08 -17.25
CA ILE A 45 -2.40 12.16 -17.05
C ILE A 45 -2.57 12.99 -18.31
N GLU A 46 -3.79 13.47 -18.53
CA GLU A 46 -4.14 14.42 -19.58
C GLU A 46 -5.19 15.42 -19.06
N PRO A 47 -5.32 16.61 -19.66
CA PRO A 47 -6.41 17.53 -19.31
C PRO A 47 -7.77 16.85 -19.42
N GLY A 48 -8.64 17.05 -18.42
CA GLY A 48 -9.93 16.37 -18.38
C GLY A 48 -10.81 16.79 -17.21
N ASN A 49 -11.78 15.97 -16.87
CA ASN A 49 -12.81 16.23 -15.86
C ASN A 49 -12.72 15.34 -14.62
N GLY A 50 -11.58 14.69 -14.40
CA GLY A 50 -11.37 13.82 -13.24
C GLY A 50 -11.70 12.35 -13.47
N GLU A 51 -11.80 11.91 -14.74
CA GLU A 51 -12.03 10.49 -15.04
C GLU A 51 -10.80 9.64 -14.66
N ILE A 52 -11.05 8.50 -14.00
CA ILE A 52 -10.01 7.55 -13.60
C ILE A 52 -10.29 6.22 -14.29
N SER A 53 -9.32 5.74 -15.05
CA SER A 53 -9.32 4.41 -15.63
C SER A 53 -8.17 3.58 -15.07
N LEU A 54 -8.46 2.30 -14.77
CA LEU A 54 -7.46 1.37 -14.24
C LEU A 54 -7.52 0.06 -15.03
N SER A 55 -6.38 -0.42 -15.46
CA SER A 55 -6.19 -1.76 -15.99
C SER A 55 -5.20 -2.53 -15.12
N CYS A 56 -5.39 -3.85 -15.04
CA CYS A 56 -4.55 -4.72 -14.22
C CYS A 56 -4.22 -6.00 -14.99
N SER A 57 -2.97 -6.46 -14.92
CA SER A 57 -2.52 -7.70 -15.55
C SER A 57 -3.10 -8.96 -14.90
N SER A 58 -3.63 -8.85 -13.67
CA SER A 58 -4.25 -9.96 -12.93
C SER A 58 -5.77 -9.84 -12.91
N ASN A 59 -6.46 -10.90 -13.30
CA ASN A 59 -7.92 -10.97 -13.26
C ASN A 59 -8.49 -11.12 -11.84
N ASP A 60 -7.66 -11.49 -10.86
CA ASP A 60 -8.07 -11.64 -9.46
C ASP A 60 -8.13 -10.32 -8.70
N ILE A 61 -7.69 -9.22 -9.33
CA ILE A 61 -7.64 -7.89 -8.74
C ILE A 61 -8.63 -6.99 -9.48
N PRO A 62 -9.57 -6.34 -8.78
CA PRO A 62 -10.56 -5.49 -9.42
C PRO A 62 -9.90 -4.29 -10.10
N SER A 63 -10.49 -3.86 -11.23
CA SER A 63 -10.06 -2.68 -12.01
C SER A 63 -11.04 -1.51 -11.85
N ASP A 64 -11.83 -1.49 -10.80
CA ASP A 64 -12.84 -0.48 -10.49
C ASP A 64 -12.51 0.30 -9.20
N SER A 65 -13.47 1.07 -8.71
CA SER A 65 -13.36 1.89 -7.49
C SER A 65 -13.14 1.11 -6.19
N SER A 66 -13.20 -0.22 -6.20
CA SER A 66 -12.82 -1.06 -5.06
C SER A 66 -11.31 -1.26 -4.96
N ASN A 67 -10.56 -1.01 -6.04
CA ASN A 67 -9.10 -1.11 -6.06
C ASN A 67 -8.47 0.07 -5.31
N LEU A 68 -7.47 -0.23 -4.46
CA LEU A 68 -6.84 0.79 -3.62
C LEU A 68 -6.03 1.81 -4.43
N ALA A 69 -5.44 1.40 -5.56
CA ALA A 69 -4.74 2.29 -6.47
C ALA A 69 -5.71 3.28 -7.17
N TRP A 70 -6.90 2.82 -7.56
CA TRP A 70 -7.96 3.68 -8.07
C TRP A 70 -8.41 4.69 -7.00
N ARG A 71 -8.65 4.21 -5.78
CA ARG A 71 -9.04 5.06 -4.64
C ARG A 71 -7.97 6.10 -4.28
N ALA A 72 -6.70 5.76 -4.44
CA ALA A 72 -5.60 6.69 -4.23
C ALA A 72 -5.63 7.83 -5.25
N ALA A 73 -5.88 7.53 -6.52
CA ALA A 73 -6.05 8.56 -7.54
C ALA A 73 -7.27 9.46 -7.26
N ASP A 74 -8.42 8.88 -6.93
CA ASP A 74 -9.63 9.62 -6.59
C ASP A 74 -9.43 10.55 -5.38
N ALA A 75 -8.78 10.04 -4.32
CA ALA A 75 -8.47 10.85 -3.14
C ALA A 75 -7.51 12.01 -3.46
N PHE A 76 -6.50 11.75 -4.30
CA PHE A 76 -5.57 12.79 -4.76
C PHE A 76 -6.29 13.87 -5.57
N LEU A 77 -7.11 13.50 -6.56
CA LEU A 77 -7.86 14.43 -7.39
C LEU A 77 -8.84 15.27 -6.56
N LYS A 78 -9.54 14.65 -5.59
CA LYS A 78 -10.42 15.37 -4.66
C LYS A 78 -9.67 16.35 -3.77
N ALA A 79 -8.48 16.00 -3.30
CA ALA A 79 -7.67 16.87 -2.45
C ALA A 79 -7.05 18.04 -3.22
N THR A 80 -6.75 17.86 -4.51
CA THR A 80 -6.07 18.88 -5.34
C THR A 80 -7.01 19.72 -6.17
N GLY A 81 -8.17 19.20 -6.55
CA GLY A 81 -9.07 19.81 -7.53
C GLY A 81 -8.50 19.87 -8.94
N GLU A 82 -7.47 19.09 -9.27
CA GLU A 82 -6.83 19.09 -10.58
C GLU A 82 -7.80 18.60 -11.68
N PRO A 83 -7.99 19.38 -12.78
CA PRO A 83 -8.89 19.01 -13.87
C PRO A 83 -8.17 18.09 -14.87
N ILE A 84 -7.82 16.88 -14.41
CA ILE A 84 -7.10 15.89 -15.21
C ILE A 84 -7.81 14.55 -15.20
N ASN A 85 -7.76 13.84 -16.33
CA ASN A 85 -8.05 12.42 -16.40
C ASN A 85 -6.79 11.62 -16.08
N THR A 86 -6.96 10.50 -15.38
CA THR A 86 -5.85 9.65 -14.93
C THR A 86 -6.05 8.23 -15.46
N LYS A 87 -5.03 7.70 -16.14
CA LYS A 87 -4.98 6.30 -16.54
C LYS A 87 -3.89 5.59 -15.76
N ILE A 88 -4.23 4.44 -15.17
CA ILE A 88 -3.33 3.61 -14.36
C ILE A 88 -3.26 2.22 -14.97
N ASN A 89 -2.06 1.75 -15.27
CA ASN A 89 -1.81 0.39 -15.71
C ASN A 89 -0.98 -0.32 -14.63
N LEU A 90 -1.53 -1.40 -14.04
CA LEU A 90 -0.87 -2.21 -13.02
C LEU A 90 -0.36 -3.52 -13.61
N GLU A 91 0.94 -3.74 -13.56
CA GLU A 91 1.56 -5.04 -13.80
C GLU A 91 1.87 -5.69 -12.45
N LYS A 92 1.09 -6.72 -12.09
CA LYS A 92 1.13 -7.37 -10.78
C LYS A 92 2.13 -8.52 -10.75
N ASN A 93 3.13 -8.41 -9.90
CA ASN A 93 4.14 -9.42 -9.61
C ASN A 93 4.10 -9.83 -8.13
N ILE A 94 3.59 -8.95 -7.24
CA ILE A 94 3.46 -9.24 -5.81
C ILE A 94 2.24 -10.15 -5.62
N PRO A 95 2.41 -11.35 -5.01
CA PRO A 95 1.31 -12.25 -4.74
C PRO A 95 0.22 -11.60 -3.88
N SER A 96 -1.04 -11.72 -4.31
CA SER A 96 -2.18 -11.22 -3.56
C SER A 96 -2.40 -12.04 -2.29
N ARG A 97 -2.93 -11.41 -1.22
CA ARG A 97 -3.25 -12.05 0.08
C ARG A 97 -2.04 -12.70 0.78
N GLY A 98 -0.81 -12.30 0.41
CA GLY A 98 0.43 -12.79 1.01
C GLY A 98 0.95 -12.00 2.22
N GLY A 99 0.23 -10.98 2.70
CA GLY A 99 0.74 -10.09 3.76
C GLY A 99 1.89 -9.18 3.31
N LEU A 100 2.15 -9.11 2.00
CA LEU A 100 3.29 -8.39 1.39
C LEU A 100 3.00 -6.89 1.11
N GLY A 101 1.80 -6.42 1.39
CA GLY A 101 1.44 -5.02 1.26
C GLY A 101 1.25 -4.51 -0.17
N GLY A 102 1.13 -5.39 -1.19
CA GLY A 102 1.12 -5.01 -2.61
C GLY A 102 0.09 -3.93 -2.94
N GLY A 103 -1.18 -4.10 -2.57
CA GLY A 103 -2.21 -3.09 -2.84
C GLY A 103 -1.97 -1.75 -2.14
N SER A 104 -1.39 -1.76 -0.93
CA SER A 104 -1.02 -0.53 -0.22
C SER A 104 0.19 0.15 -0.85
N SER A 105 1.14 -0.63 -1.36
CA SER A 105 2.27 -0.13 -2.14
C SER A 105 1.80 0.50 -3.45
N ASP A 106 0.91 -0.17 -4.19
CA ASP A 106 0.31 0.37 -5.42
C ASP A 106 -0.33 1.73 -5.17
N ALA A 107 -1.16 1.84 -4.12
CA ALA A 107 -1.82 3.09 -3.76
C ALA A 107 -0.82 4.21 -3.43
N ALA A 108 0.21 3.91 -2.63
CA ALA A 108 1.25 4.87 -2.29
C ALA A 108 2.02 5.35 -3.52
N VAL A 109 2.34 4.43 -4.44
CA VAL A 109 3.04 4.78 -5.70
C VAL A 109 2.16 5.62 -6.61
N VAL A 110 0.86 5.35 -6.69
CA VAL A 110 -0.09 6.22 -7.43
C VAL A 110 -0.09 7.63 -6.85
N LEU A 111 -0.16 7.80 -5.54
CA LEU A 111 -0.07 9.13 -4.90
C LEU A 111 1.24 9.84 -5.24
N LYS A 112 2.37 9.15 -5.14
CA LYS A 112 3.70 9.70 -5.48
C LYS A 112 3.81 10.09 -6.95
N GLY A 113 3.32 9.23 -7.84
CA GLY A 113 3.34 9.45 -9.29
C GLY A 113 2.47 10.64 -9.71
N LEU A 114 1.26 10.76 -9.17
CA LEU A 114 0.38 11.91 -9.41
C LEU A 114 1.00 13.21 -8.90
N ARG A 115 1.59 13.21 -7.69
CA ARG A 115 2.33 14.38 -7.19
C ARG A 115 3.47 14.77 -8.13
N GLN A 116 4.23 13.79 -8.63
CA GLN A 116 5.34 14.03 -9.57
C GLN A 116 4.84 14.62 -10.89
N LEU A 117 3.76 14.08 -11.46
CA LEU A 117 3.23 14.50 -12.75
C LEU A 117 2.54 15.88 -12.71
N THR A 118 1.90 16.21 -11.58
CA THR A 118 1.16 17.47 -11.41
C THR A 118 2.01 18.59 -10.79
N GLY A 119 3.16 18.25 -10.18
CA GLY A 119 3.98 19.20 -9.43
C GLY A 119 3.38 19.67 -8.10
N ARG A 120 2.29 19.07 -7.61
CA ARG A 120 1.58 19.43 -6.38
C ARG A 120 2.33 18.98 -5.13
N ASN A 121 3.39 19.72 -4.80
CA ASN A 121 4.20 19.48 -3.60
C ASN A 121 3.57 20.00 -2.30
N ASP A 122 2.50 20.77 -2.40
CA ASP A 122 1.71 21.31 -1.30
C ASP A 122 0.78 20.29 -0.63
N ILE A 123 0.61 19.10 -1.21
CA ILE A 123 -0.30 18.06 -0.72
C ILE A 123 0.38 17.15 0.29
N ASP A 124 -0.28 16.98 1.44
CA ASP A 124 0.13 16.01 2.46
C ASP A 124 -0.30 14.60 2.06
N LEU A 125 0.63 13.87 1.40
CA LEU A 125 0.38 12.49 0.99
C LEU A 125 0.22 11.54 2.17
N LEU A 126 0.84 11.81 3.33
CA LEU A 126 0.71 10.93 4.51
C LEU A 126 -0.70 10.98 5.06
N LYS A 127 -1.34 12.15 5.05
CA LYS A 127 -2.74 12.28 5.45
C LYS A 127 -3.65 11.47 4.53
N ILE A 128 -3.53 11.62 3.21
CA ILE A 128 -4.33 10.86 2.25
C ILE A 128 -4.07 9.35 2.40
N ALA A 129 -2.81 8.96 2.53
CA ALA A 129 -2.41 7.57 2.69
C ALA A 129 -3.03 6.92 3.94
N GLY A 130 -3.08 7.64 5.06
CA GLY A 130 -3.69 7.15 6.31
C GLY A 130 -5.20 6.88 6.19
N GLU A 131 -5.90 7.63 5.35
CA GLU A 131 -7.34 7.42 5.07
C GLU A 131 -7.60 6.21 4.14
N LEU A 132 -6.61 5.84 3.32
CA LEU A 132 -6.70 4.71 2.40
C LEU A 132 -6.48 3.36 3.06
N GLY A 133 -5.53 3.27 3.99
CA GLY A 133 -5.22 2.03 4.69
C GLY A 133 -3.99 2.14 5.60
N SER A 134 -3.90 1.26 6.59
CA SER A 134 -2.86 1.30 7.64
C SER A 134 -1.43 1.16 7.12
N ASP A 135 -1.23 0.36 6.06
CA ASP A 135 0.11 0.12 5.51
C ASP A 135 0.52 1.16 4.45
N VAL A 136 -0.43 1.97 3.90
CA VAL A 136 -0.14 2.92 2.81
C VAL A 136 0.86 4.00 3.24
N PRO A 137 0.78 4.59 4.45
CA PRO A 137 1.75 5.58 4.91
C PRO A 137 3.19 5.08 4.96
N PHE A 138 3.41 3.79 5.30
CA PHE A 138 4.73 3.18 5.27
C PHE A 138 5.34 3.26 3.86
N PHE A 139 4.57 2.96 2.81
CA PHE A 139 5.05 2.99 1.43
C PHE A 139 5.21 4.40 0.86
N ILE A 140 4.62 5.42 1.46
CA ILE A 140 4.94 6.83 1.14
C ILE A 140 6.39 7.13 1.55
N GLN A 141 6.81 6.66 2.72
CA GLN A 141 8.18 6.86 3.24
C GLN A 141 9.17 5.85 2.63
N GLY A 142 8.78 4.58 2.56
CA GLY A 142 9.59 3.47 2.05
C GLY A 142 10.70 3.03 3.02
N GLY A 143 11.55 2.11 2.55
CA GLY A 143 12.71 1.62 3.29
C GLY A 143 12.37 0.65 4.41
N ALA A 144 12.71 0.99 5.67
CA ALA A 144 12.40 0.20 6.84
C ALA A 144 11.85 1.07 7.98
N ALA A 145 10.90 0.52 8.75
CA ALA A 145 10.29 1.24 9.87
C ALA A 145 9.89 0.30 11.01
N LEU A 146 9.98 0.82 12.24
CA LEU A 146 9.26 0.30 13.39
C LEU A 146 7.80 0.76 13.29
N ILE A 147 6.90 -0.20 13.36
CA ILE A 147 5.45 0.00 13.28
C ILE A 147 4.84 -0.35 14.64
N GLU A 148 4.06 0.58 15.19
CA GLU A 148 3.42 0.42 16.50
C GLU A 148 1.94 0.87 16.43
N GLY A 149 1.22 0.74 17.57
CA GLY A 149 -0.21 0.94 17.64
C GLY A 149 -0.96 -0.16 16.87
N ARG A 150 -1.95 0.20 16.08
CA ARG A 150 -2.62 -0.73 15.15
C ARG A 150 -1.99 -0.75 13.74
N GLY A 151 -0.80 -0.09 13.55
CA GLY A 151 -0.08 0.07 12.31
C GLY A 151 0.12 1.53 11.87
N GLU A 152 -0.43 2.50 12.62
CA GLU A 152 -0.40 3.92 12.29
C GLU A 152 0.83 4.69 12.80
N LEU A 153 1.51 4.16 13.83
CA LEU A 153 2.71 4.78 14.37
C LEU A 153 3.94 4.25 13.63
N ILE A 154 4.54 5.10 12.81
CA ILE A 154 5.63 4.74 11.90
C ILE A 154 6.89 5.50 12.29
N SER A 155 7.93 4.79 12.69
CA SER A 155 9.26 5.34 13.00
C SER A 155 10.29 4.77 12.04
N CYS A 156 10.83 5.59 11.13
CA CYS A 156 11.86 5.15 10.18
C CYS A 156 13.10 4.61 10.92
N ILE A 157 13.63 3.50 10.44
CA ILE A 157 14.86 2.88 10.94
C ILE A 157 15.81 2.59 9.77
N PRO A 158 17.11 2.38 10.03
CA PRO A 158 18.03 1.96 8.98
C PRO A 158 17.61 0.65 8.33
N VAL A 159 17.70 0.59 6.99
CA VAL A 159 17.47 -0.63 6.22
C VAL A 159 18.53 -1.67 6.56
N ILE A 160 18.11 -2.90 6.81
CA ILE A 160 19.02 -4.03 7.07
C ILE A 160 19.20 -4.77 5.73
N PRO A 161 20.40 -4.76 5.13
CA PRO A 161 20.65 -5.50 3.89
C PRO A 161 20.69 -7.02 4.17
N PHE A 162 19.85 -7.78 3.46
CA PHE A 162 19.85 -9.25 3.50
C PHE A 162 19.25 -9.83 2.23
N HIS A 163 19.45 -11.13 2.05
CA HIS A 163 18.77 -11.92 1.02
C HIS A 163 17.71 -12.80 1.67
N ALA A 164 16.54 -12.86 1.06
CA ALA A 164 15.42 -13.67 1.54
C ALA A 164 14.82 -14.53 0.41
N VAL A 165 14.32 -15.69 0.78
CA VAL A 165 13.48 -16.53 -0.09
C VAL A 165 12.04 -16.42 0.41
N LEU A 166 11.13 -15.99 -0.46
CA LEU A 166 9.71 -15.93 -0.17
C LEU A 166 9.03 -17.24 -0.59
N LEU A 167 8.42 -17.92 0.38
CA LEU A 167 7.54 -19.05 0.12
C LEU A 167 6.10 -18.58 0.27
N HIS A 168 5.37 -18.53 -0.84
CA HIS A 168 3.96 -18.13 -0.86
C HIS A 168 3.07 -19.37 -1.11
N PRO A 169 2.36 -19.88 -0.08
CA PRO A 169 1.44 -20.99 -0.27
C PRO A 169 0.22 -20.53 -1.09
N ARG A 170 -0.36 -21.45 -1.86
CA ARG A 170 -1.55 -21.16 -2.69
C ARG A 170 -2.79 -20.75 -1.88
N GLN A 171 -2.86 -21.14 -0.61
CA GLN A 171 -3.93 -20.75 0.30
C GLN A 171 -3.49 -19.51 1.10
N GLY A 172 -4.16 -18.40 0.84
CA GLY A 172 -3.99 -17.17 1.63
C GLY A 172 -4.75 -17.25 2.97
N ILE A 173 -4.18 -16.65 4.00
CA ILE A 173 -4.84 -16.46 5.30
C ILE A 173 -5.37 -15.03 5.36
N SER A 174 -6.66 -14.86 5.69
CA SER A 174 -7.19 -13.51 5.88
C SER A 174 -6.70 -12.91 7.20
N THR A 175 -6.27 -11.66 7.17
CA THR A 175 -5.80 -10.93 8.37
C THR A 175 -6.83 -10.95 9.51
N PRO A 176 -8.14 -10.69 9.28
CA PRO A 176 -9.14 -10.79 10.35
C PRO A 176 -9.25 -12.18 10.97
N TRP A 177 -9.08 -13.25 10.18
CA TRP A 177 -9.07 -14.59 10.71
C TRP A 177 -7.86 -14.84 11.60
N ALA A 178 -6.67 -14.43 11.15
CA ALA A 178 -5.43 -14.62 11.91
C ALA A 178 -5.49 -13.95 13.30
N TYR A 179 -6.00 -12.73 13.38
CA TYR A 179 -6.17 -12.02 14.66
C TYR A 179 -7.22 -12.69 15.56
N ARG A 180 -8.34 -13.19 15.00
CA ARG A 180 -9.32 -13.96 15.79
C ARG A 180 -8.72 -15.25 16.33
N ALA A 181 -7.97 -15.99 15.50
CA ALA A 181 -7.30 -17.20 15.93
C ALA A 181 -6.29 -16.94 17.06
N TRP A 182 -5.60 -15.81 17.03
CA TRP A 182 -4.74 -15.37 18.12
C TRP A 182 -5.53 -15.06 19.40
N ASP A 183 -6.66 -14.35 19.31
CA ASP A 183 -7.55 -14.07 20.44
C ASP A 183 -8.06 -15.36 21.12
N GLU A 184 -8.32 -16.39 20.33
CA GLU A 184 -8.85 -17.69 20.76
C GLU A 184 -7.75 -18.69 21.19
N ASN A 185 -6.48 -18.28 21.18
CA ASN A 185 -5.29 -19.12 21.49
C ASN A 185 -5.26 -20.43 20.69
N ILE A 186 -5.58 -20.37 19.38
CA ILE A 186 -5.61 -21.53 18.47
C ILE A 186 -4.19 -21.92 18.00
N PHE A 187 -3.14 -21.18 18.38
CA PHE A 187 -1.73 -21.43 18.05
C PHE A 187 -0.94 -21.91 19.24
#